data_cd3c1e32aa9e2381eafb1743e61862cb
#
_entry.id   cd3c1e32aa9e2381eafb1743e61862cb
#
_cell.length_a   1.000
_cell.length_b   1.000
_cell.length_c   1.000
_cell.angle_alpha   90.00
_cell.angle_beta   90.00
_cell.angle_gamma   90.00
#
_symmetry.space_group_name_H-M   'P 1'
#
loop_
_entity.id
_entity.type
_entity.pdbx_description
1 polymer ?
#
loop_
_entity_poly.entity_id
_entity_poly.type
_entity_poly.pdbx_seq_one_letter_code
_entity_poly.pdbx_strand_id
1 'polypeptide(L)'
;PVPSSDANRPVTGDDMKQVVSVALYSPESSWDVLNEAFGQVVNQKDASAFRAIADRLEAQPLVNTGANIAINCRDYQVEGDMATWKAQSEKVQKASPRFASTFDGAELGCQAWGHTNPQPSKKLHAKGAAPILVIGTTGDPATPYEDAVSLADQLDSGQLLTWEGNGHTAYASSGRGPCVIKAVDTYLLSGTMPKKGLTCHGTE
;
A
#
# COMPACT_ATOMS: atom_id res chain seq x y z
N PRO A 1 4.94 -13.20 -22.64
CA PRO A 1 5.92 -13.65 -21.63
C PRO A 1 7.36 -13.41 -22.10
N VAL A 2 8.27 -13.13 -21.16
CA VAL A 2 9.70 -12.95 -21.42
C VAL A 2 10.44 -14.16 -20.85
N PRO A 3 11.41 -14.75 -21.60
CA PRO A 3 12.20 -15.87 -21.08
C PRO A 3 12.88 -15.55 -19.76
N SER A 4 13.07 -16.60 -18.95
CA SER A 4 13.83 -16.55 -17.70
C SER A 4 14.83 -17.71 -17.64
N SER A 5 15.66 -17.77 -16.59
CA SER A 5 16.58 -18.89 -16.34
C SER A 5 15.87 -20.25 -16.23
N ASP A 6 14.57 -20.26 -15.86
CA ASP A 6 13.72 -21.44 -15.96
C ASP A 6 12.91 -21.38 -17.25
N ALA A 7 13.30 -22.18 -18.23
CA ALA A 7 12.66 -22.23 -19.56
C ALA A 7 11.17 -22.58 -19.52
N ASN A 8 10.71 -23.28 -18.46
CA ASN A 8 9.33 -23.69 -18.27
C ASN A 8 8.49 -22.62 -17.54
N ARG A 9 9.12 -21.58 -17.00
CA ARG A 9 8.49 -20.52 -16.21
C ARG A 9 8.85 -19.12 -16.74
N PRO A 10 8.45 -18.79 -17.97
CA PRO A 10 8.67 -17.45 -18.49
C PRO A 10 7.89 -16.43 -17.64
N VAL A 11 8.43 -15.22 -17.53
CA VAL A 11 7.82 -14.15 -16.76
C VAL A 11 6.69 -13.50 -17.55
N THR A 12 5.53 -13.40 -16.95
CA THR A 12 4.35 -12.75 -17.50
C THR A 12 4.30 -11.27 -17.14
N GLY A 13 3.37 -10.52 -17.77
CA GLY A 13 3.11 -9.14 -17.36
C GLY A 13 2.56 -9.04 -15.94
N ASP A 14 1.84 -10.06 -15.47
CA ASP A 14 1.28 -10.08 -14.11
C ASP A 14 2.37 -10.35 -13.06
N ASP A 15 3.32 -11.25 -13.34
CA ASP A 15 4.51 -11.41 -12.49
C ASP A 15 5.26 -10.08 -12.34
N MET A 16 5.49 -9.37 -13.44
CA MET A 16 6.17 -8.07 -13.41
C MET A 16 5.39 -7.03 -12.60
N LYS A 17 4.08 -6.96 -12.78
CA LYS A 17 3.22 -6.03 -12.02
C LYS A 17 3.28 -6.33 -10.51
N GLN A 18 3.23 -7.59 -10.13
CA GLN A 18 3.34 -8.01 -8.73
C GLN A 18 4.68 -7.57 -8.12
N VAL A 19 5.79 -7.83 -8.82
CA VAL A 19 7.13 -7.42 -8.36
C VAL A 19 7.22 -5.90 -8.24
N VAL A 20 6.73 -5.15 -9.22
CA VAL A 20 6.71 -3.68 -9.17
C VAL A 20 5.87 -3.19 -8.00
N SER A 21 4.66 -3.73 -7.81
CA SER A 21 3.76 -3.31 -6.72
C SER A 21 4.40 -3.48 -5.36
N VAL A 22 5.09 -4.58 -5.12
CA VAL A 22 5.82 -4.81 -3.86
C VAL A 22 7.02 -3.90 -3.72
N ALA A 23 7.76 -3.64 -4.81
CA ALA A 23 8.92 -2.76 -4.77
C ALA A 23 8.57 -1.30 -4.45
N LEU A 24 7.35 -0.85 -4.73
CA LEU A 24 6.88 0.49 -4.37
C LEU A 24 6.74 0.70 -2.86
N TYR A 25 6.69 -0.37 -2.05
CA TYR A 25 6.65 -0.25 -0.58
C TYR A 25 7.93 0.34 0.01
N SER A 26 9.09 0.04 -0.58
CA SER A 26 10.40 0.48 -0.09
C SER A 26 11.28 0.95 -1.26
N PRO A 27 10.96 2.08 -1.88
CA PRO A 27 11.64 2.55 -3.08
C PRO A 27 13.14 2.74 -2.89
N GLU A 28 13.57 3.17 -1.70
CA GLU A 28 14.98 3.42 -1.37
C GLU A 28 15.86 2.17 -1.53
N SER A 29 15.30 0.98 -1.32
CA SER A 29 16.02 -0.30 -1.43
C SER A 29 15.69 -1.10 -2.69
N SER A 30 14.61 -0.74 -3.38
CA SER A 30 14.03 -1.56 -4.45
C SER A 30 14.22 -0.98 -5.84
N TRP A 31 14.35 0.34 -5.98
CA TRP A 31 14.34 0.95 -7.32
C TRP A 31 15.58 0.61 -8.14
N ASP A 32 16.74 0.53 -7.55
CA ASP A 32 17.96 0.12 -8.26
C ASP A 32 17.85 -1.33 -8.77
N VAL A 33 17.32 -2.21 -7.92
CA VAL A 33 17.07 -3.61 -8.29
C VAL A 33 16.05 -3.72 -9.43
N LEU A 34 14.98 -2.92 -9.39
CA LEU A 34 14.00 -2.86 -10.49
C LEU A 34 14.61 -2.31 -11.78
N ASN A 35 15.40 -1.24 -11.70
CA ASN A 35 16.06 -0.65 -12.86
C ASN A 35 16.99 -1.67 -13.54
N GLU A 36 17.75 -2.42 -12.76
CA GLU A 36 18.60 -3.49 -13.28
C GLU A 36 17.78 -4.59 -13.94
N ALA A 37 16.72 -5.08 -13.27
CA ALA A 37 15.85 -6.13 -13.80
C ALA A 37 15.15 -5.70 -15.09
N PHE A 38 14.66 -4.47 -15.18
CA PHE A 38 14.12 -3.92 -16.43
C PHE A 38 15.17 -3.77 -17.51
N GLY A 39 16.40 -3.35 -17.15
CA GLY A 39 17.54 -3.27 -18.07
C GLY A 39 17.85 -4.62 -18.71
N GLN A 40 17.83 -5.71 -17.94
CA GLN A 40 18.00 -7.08 -18.46
C GLN A 40 16.88 -7.46 -19.43
N VAL A 41 15.62 -7.18 -19.08
CA VAL A 41 14.48 -7.46 -19.96
C VAL A 41 14.58 -6.70 -21.29
N VAL A 42 14.90 -5.42 -21.25
CA VAL A 42 14.93 -4.57 -22.45
C VAL A 42 16.10 -4.92 -23.35
N ASN A 43 17.30 -5.06 -22.77
CA ASN A 43 18.54 -5.17 -23.52
C ASN A 43 18.89 -6.62 -23.90
N GLN A 44 18.55 -7.58 -23.02
CA GLN A 44 18.97 -8.98 -23.15
C GLN A 44 17.80 -9.92 -23.44
N LYS A 45 16.54 -9.44 -23.37
CA LYS A 45 15.32 -10.25 -23.45
C LYS A 45 15.28 -11.35 -22.38
N ASP A 46 15.90 -11.10 -21.22
CA ASP A 46 15.99 -12.01 -20.09
C ASP A 46 15.27 -11.42 -18.87
N ALA A 47 14.31 -12.16 -18.33
CA ALA A 47 13.54 -11.79 -17.15
C ALA A 47 13.90 -12.62 -15.90
N SER A 48 15.09 -13.21 -15.86
CA SER A 48 15.53 -14.07 -14.76
C SER A 48 15.52 -13.34 -13.41
N ALA A 49 15.90 -12.05 -13.38
CA ALA A 49 15.85 -11.25 -12.16
C ALA A 49 14.40 -11.08 -11.66
N PHE A 50 13.45 -10.79 -12.55
CA PHE A 50 12.03 -10.74 -12.19
C PHE A 50 11.53 -12.09 -11.67
N ARG A 51 11.89 -13.21 -12.30
CA ARG A 51 11.49 -14.55 -11.85
C ARG A 51 12.01 -14.84 -10.44
N ALA A 52 13.27 -14.53 -10.17
CA ALA A 52 13.88 -14.74 -8.86
C ALA A 52 13.16 -13.93 -7.75
N ILE A 53 12.76 -12.69 -8.05
CA ILE A 53 11.99 -11.88 -7.09
C ILE A 53 10.59 -12.45 -6.90
N ALA A 54 9.88 -12.80 -7.98
CA ALA A 54 8.54 -13.36 -7.92
C ALA A 54 8.53 -14.69 -7.13
N ASP A 55 9.48 -15.57 -7.35
CA ASP A 55 9.61 -16.84 -6.60
C ASP A 55 9.81 -16.60 -5.10
N ARG A 56 10.56 -15.56 -4.73
CA ARG A 56 10.74 -15.18 -3.33
C ARG A 56 9.43 -14.69 -2.71
N LEU A 57 8.65 -13.91 -3.45
CA LEU A 57 7.34 -13.41 -3.00
C LEU A 57 6.33 -14.55 -2.87
N GLU A 58 6.36 -15.52 -3.77
CA GLU A 58 5.52 -16.73 -3.69
C GLU A 58 5.88 -17.59 -2.46
N ALA A 59 7.18 -17.76 -2.17
CA ALA A 59 7.67 -18.54 -1.04
C ALA A 59 7.42 -17.88 0.33
N GLN A 60 7.42 -16.56 0.37
CA GLN A 60 7.25 -15.77 1.59
C GLN A 60 6.26 -14.61 1.34
N PRO A 61 4.96 -14.89 1.27
CA PRO A 61 3.98 -13.84 1.07
C PRO A 61 4.02 -12.82 2.22
N LEU A 62 4.07 -11.54 1.88
CA LEU A 62 4.16 -10.43 2.84
C LEU A 62 2.97 -10.35 3.79
N VAL A 63 1.82 -10.86 3.38
CA VAL A 63 0.59 -10.88 4.19
C VAL A 63 -0.05 -12.27 4.19
N ASN A 64 -0.65 -12.63 5.32
CA ASN A 64 -1.55 -13.78 5.36
C ASN A 64 -2.83 -13.41 4.57
N THR A 65 -2.90 -13.85 3.32
CA THR A 65 -3.99 -13.50 2.40
C THR A 65 -5.36 -13.84 2.99
N GLY A 66 -5.50 -14.99 3.64
CA GLY A 66 -6.77 -15.40 4.25
C GLY A 66 -7.20 -14.48 5.39
N ALA A 67 -6.29 -14.14 6.30
CA ALA A 67 -6.57 -13.21 7.39
C ALA A 67 -6.85 -11.78 6.87
N ASN A 68 -6.08 -11.33 5.89
CA ASN A 68 -6.28 -10.02 5.26
C ASN A 68 -7.68 -9.91 4.64
N ILE A 69 -8.09 -10.88 3.83
CA ILE A 69 -9.43 -10.93 3.23
C ILE A 69 -10.50 -10.92 4.34
N ALA A 70 -10.37 -11.80 5.34
CA ALA A 70 -11.36 -11.91 6.40
C ALA A 70 -11.55 -10.60 7.18
N ILE A 71 -10.45 -9.91 7.52
CA ILE A 71 -10.48 -8.62 8.22
C ILE A 71 -11.12 -7.56 7.33
N ASN A 72 -10.62 -7.38 6.09
CA ASN A 72 -11.15 -6.36 5.20
C ASN A 72 -12.63 -6.56 4.88
N CYS A 73 -13.06 -7.80 4.60
CA CYS A 73 -14.48 -8.10 4.34
C CYS A 73 -15.38 -7.86 5.57
N ARG A 74 -14.81 -7.86 6.78
CA ARG A 74 -15.55 -7.54 8.02
C ARG A 74 -15.51 -6.06 8.36
N ASP A 75 -14.45 -5.36 8.00
CA ASP A 75 -14.28 -3.94 8.33
C ASP A 75 -15.00 -3.03 7.33
N TYR A 76 -15.06 -3.44 6.06
CA TYR A 76 -15.70 -2.65 5.01
C TYR A 76 -17.03 -3.27 4.60
N GLN A 77 -18.01 -2.40 4.41
CA GLN A 77 -19.30 -2.79 3.84
C GLN A 77 -19.12 -2.97 2.32
N VAL A 78 -19.47 -4.16 1.86
CA VAL A 78 -19.37 -4.50 0.44
C VAL A 78 -20.79 -4.64 -0.13
N GLU A 79 -21.23 -3.65 -0.86
CA GLU A 79 -22.54 -3.59 -1.51
C GLU A 79 -22.39 -3.45 -3.01
N GLY A 80 -23.25 -4.09 -3.74
CA GLY A 80 -23.31 -3.98 -5.19
C GLY A 80 -23.71 -5.28 -5.87
N ASP A 81 -23.88 -5.15 -7.16
CA ASP A 81 -24.16 -6.23 -8.09
C ASP A 81 -23.10 -6.25 -9.21
N MET A 82 -23.24 -7.16 -10.15
CA MET A 82 -22.32 -7.26 -11.29
C MET A 82 -22.23 -5.98 -12.13
N ALA A 83 -23.30 -5.18 -12.19
CA ALA A 83 -23.26 -3.90 -12.92
C ALA A 83 -22.42 -2.87 -12.15
N THR A 84 -22.55 -2.82 -10.83
CA THR A 84 -21.75 -1.98 -9.94
C THR A 84 -20.27 -2.34 -10.03
N TRP A 85 -19.92 -3.62 -9.93
CA TRP A 85 -18.53 -4.09 -10.00
C TRP A 85 -17.91 -3.80 -11.37
N LYS A 86 -18.65 -4.01 -12.45
CA LYS A 86 -18.19 -3.66 -13.80
C LYS A 86 -17.90 -2.16 -13.94
N ALA A 87 -18.78 -1.31 -13.42
CA ALA A 87 -18.59 0.14 -13.48
C ALA A 87 -17.38 0.60 -12.66
N GLN A 88 -17.11 -0.06 -11.52
CA GLN A 88 -15.90 0.19 -10.72
C GLN A 88 -14.64 -0.26 -11.46
N SER A 89 -14.64 -1.48 -12.01
CA SER A 89 -13.55 -2.01 -12.82
C SER A 89 -13.19 -1.08 -13.98
N GLU A 90 -14.20 -0.56 -14.71
CA GLU A 90 -13.99 0.39 -15.79
C GLU A 90 -13.32 1.71 -15.31
N LYS A 91 -13.68 2.19 -14.10
CA LYS A 91 -13.01 3.36 -13.49
C LYS A 91 -11.56 3.08 -13.15
N VAL A 92 -11.28 1.94 -12.53
CA VAL A 92 -9.91 1.51 -12.18
C VAL A 92 -9.09 1.33 -13.45
N GLN A 93 -9.66 0.66 -14.47
CA GLN A 93 -9.01 0.47 -15.78
C GLN A 93 -8.68 1.81 -16.46
N LYS A 94 -9.56 2.79 -16.36
CA LYS A 94 -9.32 4.14 -16.91
C LYS A 94 -8.24 4.90 -16.11
N ALA A 95 -8.23 4.77 -14.79
CA ALA A 95 -7.27 5.45 -13.93
C ALA A 95 -5.87 4.83 -14.02
N SER A 96 -5.79 3.50 -14.11
CA SER A 96 -4.52 2.76 -14.15
C SER A 96 -4.56 1.59 -15.16
N PRO A 97 -4.49 1.88 -16.46
CA PRO A 97 -4.66 0.85 -17.51
C PRO A 97 -3.69 -0.34 -17.40
N ARG A 98 -2.52 -0.12 -16.81
CA ARG A 98 -1.48 -1.16 -16.69
C ARG A 98 -1.60 -1.99 -15.42
N PHE A 99 -2.15 -1.43 -14.33
CA PHE A 99 -2.20 -2.06 -13.02
C PHE A 99 -3.62 -2.39 -12.55
N ALA A 100 -4.65 -2.05 -13.32
CA ALA A 100 -6.04 -2.27 -12.95
C ALA A 100 -6.33 -3.69 -12.47
N SER A 101 -5.81 -4.70 -13.17
CA SER A 101 -6.01 -6.12 -12.81
C SER A 101 -5.43 -6.50 -11.44
N THR A 102 -4.55 -5.68 -10.87
CA THR A 102 -3.97 -5.93 -9.52
C THR A 102 -4.94 -5.51 -8.41
N PHE A 103 -5.87 -4.60 -8.71
CA PHE A 103 -6.79 -4.00 -7.74
C PHE A 103 -8.26 -4.37 -7.98
N ASP A 104 -8.54 -5.16 -9.00
CA ASP A 104 -9.90 -5.46 -9.45
C ASP A 104 -10.45 -6.73 -8.77
N GLY A 105 -11.69 -6.66 -8.31
CA GLY A 105 -12.46 -7.84 -7.88
C GLY A 105 -12.33 -8.23 -6.40
N ALA A 106 -11.65 -7.47 -5.55
CA ALA A 106 -11.54 -7.76 -4.12
C ALA A 106 -12.93 -7.82 -3.44
N GLU A 107 -13.84 -6.96 -3.84
CA GLU A 107 -15.22 -6.88 -3.33
C GLU A 107 -16.05 -8.11 -3.70
N LEU A 108 -15.86 -8.68 -4.89
CA LEU A 108 -16.49 -9.94 -5.28
C LEU A 108 -16.08 -11.09 -4.37
N GLY A 109 -14.82 -11.12 -3.94
CA GLY A 109 -14.32 -12.09 -2.98
C GLY A 109 -15.05 -12.00 -1.64
N CYS A 110 -15.28 -10.80 -1.14
CA CYS A 110 -16.04 -10.57 0.10
C CYS A 110 -17.50 -11.03 -0.02
N GLN A 111 -18.18 -10.70 -1.11
CA GLN A 111 -19.55 -11.16 -1.35
C GLN A 111 -19.65 -12.68 -1.44
N ALA A 112 -18.74 -13.32 -2.17
CA ALA A 112 -18.71 -14.78 -2.30
C ALA A 112 -18.42 -15.49 -0.96
N TRP A 113 -17.62 -14.87 -0.10
CA TRP A 113 -17.33 -15.40 1.24
C TRP A 113 -18.54 -15.31 2.17
N GLY A 114 -19.43 -14.32 2.00
CA GLY A 114 -20.71 -14.23 2.70
C GLY A 114 -20.64 -13.77 4.16
N HIS A 115 -19.47 -13.44 4.69
CA HIS A 115 -19.28 -12.97 6.07
C HIS A 115 -18.95 -11.48 6.16
N THR A 116 -19.66 -10.68 5.38
CA THR A 116 -19.50 -9.23 5.32
C THR A 116 -20.07 -8.52 6.57
N ASN A 117 -19.64 -7.27 6.78
CA ASN A 117 -20.18 -6.44 7.86
C ASN A 117 -21.52 -5.83 7.43
N PRO A 118 -22.62 -6.10 8.15
CA PRO A 118 -23.92 -5.49 7.84
C PRO A 118 -24.06 -4.04 8.35
N GLN A 119 -23.07 -3.55 9.11
CA GLN A 119 -23.11 -2.22 9.69
C GLN A 119 -22.42 -1.22 8.76
N PRO A 120 -23.04 -0.05 8.49
CA PRO A 120 -22.37 1.00 7.73
C PRO A 120 -21.14 1.52 8.51
N SER A 121 -20.12 1.91 7.77
CA SER A 121 -18.95 2.58 8.36
C SER A 121 -19.36 3.84 9.08
N LYS A 122 -18.83 4.06 10.27
CA LYS A 122 -19.11 5.23 11.13
C LYS A 122 -17.87 6.11 11.22
N LYS A 123 -18.09 7.42 11.30
CA LYS A 123 -17.01 8.36 11.62
C LYS A 123 -16.42 8.06 13.00
N LEU A 124 -15.11 8.12 13.08
CA LEU A 124 -14.37 7.86 14.30
C LEU A 124 -14.10 9.19 15.01
N HIS A 125 -14.69 9.39 16.17
CA HIS A 125 -14.46 10.62 16.95
C HIS A 125 -13.44 10.43 18.07
N ALA A 126 -13.35 9.24 18.65
CA ALA A 126 -12.50 8.92 19.82
C ALA A 126 -12.62 9.96 20.94
N LYS A 127 -13.87 10.38 21.25
CA LYS A 127 -14.16 11.43 22.23
C LYS A 127 -13.53 11.13 23.60
N GLY A 128 -12.78 12.09 24.14
CA GLY A 128 -12.08 11.96 25.42
C GLY A 128 -10.75 11.22 25.35
N ALA A 129 -10.31 10.78 24.17
CA ALA A 129 -8.97 10.25 24.01
C ALA A 129 -7.90 11.35 24.18
N ALA A 130 -6.72 10.96 24.68
CA ALA A 130 -5.52 11.79 24.59
C ALA A 130 -5.22 12.15 23.12
N PRO A 131 -4.42 13.18 22.85
CA PRO A 131 -4.06 13.53 21.47
C PRO A 131 -3.53 12.33 20.70
N ILE A 132 -4.05 12.13 19.47
CA ILE A 132 -3.73 11.00 18.60
C ILE A 132 -2.91 11.52 17.42
N LEU A 133 -1.67 11.04 17.30
CA LEU A 133 -0.81 11.35 16.16
C LEU A 133 -1.12 10.42 15.00
N VAL A 134 -1.57 10.97 13.88
CA VAL A 134 -1.78 10.27 12.62
C VAL A 134 -0.63 10.61 11.68
N ILE A 135 -0.04 9.60 11.04
CA ILE A 135 1.08 9.79 10.13
C ILE A 135 0.65 9.37 8.73
N GLY A 136 0.82 10.27 7.76
CA GLY A 136 0.52 9.99 6.35
C GLY A 136 1.74 10.20 5.45
N THR A 137 1.93 9.30 4.49
CA THR A 137 2.97 9.39 3.46
C THR A 137 2.33 9.78 2.13
N THR A 138 2.80 10.86 1.50
CA THR A 138 2.14 11.43 0.29
C THR A 138 2.14 10.50 -0.90
N GLY A 139 3.17 9.69 -1.07
CA GLY A 139 3.30 8.68 -2.14
C GLY A 139 3.20 7.25 -1.62
N ASP A 140 2.29 6.97 -0.67
CA ASP A 140 2.09 5.61 -0.16
C ASP A 140 1.31 4.77 -1.18
N PRO A 141 1.87 3.64 -1.66
CA PRO A 141 1.21 2.79 -2.66
C PRO A 141 0.12 1.88 -2.07
N ALA A 142 0.04 1.75 -0.76
CA ALA A 142 -0.84 0.79 -0.08
C ALA A 142 -1.92 1.46 0.76
N THR A 143 -1.58 2.55 1.44
CA THR A 143 -2.48 3.33 2.29
C THR A 143 -2.46 4.78 1.84
N PRO A 144 -3.43 5.20 0.98
CA PRO A 144 -3.45 6.53 0.40
C PRO A 144 -3.35 7.64 1.44
N TYR A 145 -2.60 8.68 1.14
CA TYR A 145 -2.41 9.82 2.05
C TYR A 145 -3.73 10.46 2.50
N GLU A 146 -4.70 10.51 1.60
CA GLU A 146 -6.04 11.04 1.84
C GLU A 146 -6.77 10.32 2.97
N ASP A 147 -6.49 9.03 3.18
CA ASP A 147 -7.07 8.25 4.28
C ASP A 147 -6.51 8.70 5.63
N ALA A 148 -5.21 9.01 5.69
CA ALA A 148 -4.60 9.59 6.89
C ALA A 148 -5.13 10.99 7.19
N VAL A 149 -5.31 11.82 6.17
CA VAL A 149 -5.97 13.14 6.31
C VAL A 149 -7.38 12.96 6.85
N SER A 150 -8.17 12.09 6.23
CA SER A 150 -9.54 11.81 6.62
C SER A 150 -9.64 11.30 8.06
N LEU A 151 -8.74 10.41 8.46
CA LEU A 151 -8.69 9.89 9.84
C LEU A 151 -8.35 10.99 10.84
N ALA A 152 -7.35 11.81 10.57
CA ALA A 152 -6.97 12.91 11.45
C ALA A 152 -8.11 13.93 11.64
N ASP A 153 -8.85 14.20 10.56
CA ASP A 153 -10.00 15.13 10.58
C ASP A 153 -11.24 14.55 11.28
N GLN A 154 -11.39 13.24 11.33
CA GLN A 154 -12.50 12.59 12.01
C GLN A 154 -12.30 12.55 13.53
N LEU A 155 -11.06 12.43 13.99
CA LEU A 155 -10.72 12.32 15.40
C LEU A 155 -10.81 13.67 16.11
N ASP A 156 -11.52 13.74 17.25
CA ASP A 156 -11.68 14.97 18.04
C ASP A 156 -10.32 15.55 18.51
N SER A 157 -9.33 14.70 18.70
CA SER A 157 -7.96 15.06 19.12
C SER A 157 -6.90 14.57 18.14
N GLY A 158 -7.27 14.35 16.87
CA GLY A 158 -6.36 13.93 15.81
C GLY A 158 -5.42 15.04 15.36
N GLN A 159 -4.16 14.68 15.10
CA GLN A 159 -3.20 15.58 14.50
C GLN A 159 -2.39 14.85 13.43
N LEU A 160 -2.40 15.39 12.21
CA LEU A 160 -1.65 14.84 11.10
C LEU A 160 -0.18 15.27 11.15
N LEU A 161 0.72 14.31 10.95
CA LEU A 161 2.11 14.48 10.56
C LEU A 161 2.25 13.96 9.13
N THR A 162 2.74 14.80 8.24
CA THR A 162 2.95 14.44 6.85
C THR A 162 4.41 14.04 6.61
N TRP A 163 4.60 12.87 6.01
CA TRP A 163 5.85 12.54 5.33
C TRP A 163 5.69 12.82 3.84
N GLU A 164 6.47 13.75 3.30
CA GLU A 164 6.48 14.03 1.87
C GLU A 164 7.51 13.16 1.17
N GLY A 165 7.05 12.10 0.53
CA GLY A 165 7.90 11.11 -0.13
C GLY A 165 7.11 9.89 -0.59
N ASN A 166 7.84 8.90 -1.11
CA ASN A 166 7.28 7.68 -1.66
C ASN A 166 7.50 6.48 -0.73
N GLY A 167 6.68 5.44 -0.89
CA GLY A 167 6.80 4.17 -0.18
C GLY A 167 5.79 4.01 0.96
N HIS A 168 5.69 2.80 1.47
CA HIS A 168 4.69 2.45 2.47
C HIS A 168 5.17 2.77 3.88
N THR A 169 4.35 3.51 4.65
CA THR A 169 4.62 4.00 6.01
C THR A 169 5.80 4.98 6.10
N ALA A 170 5.92 5.69 7.21
CA ALA A 170 7.00 6.67 7.40
C ALA A 170 7.85 6.42 8.64
N TYR A 171 7.27 5.93 9.74
CA TYR A 171 8.00 5.67 10.98
C TYR A 171 8.73 4.32 10.92
N ALA A 172 9.95 4.28 11.45
CA ALA A 172 10.84 3.11 11.48
C ALA A 172 11.21 2.52 10.10
N SER A 173 10.84 3.16 9.00
CA SER A 173 11.26 2.76 7.66
C SER A 173 12.64 3.33 7.32
N SER A 174 13.48 2.55 6.66
CA SER A 174 14.80 3.00 6.23
C SER A 174 14.69 4.18 5.26
N GLY A 175 15.59 5.16 5.38
CA GLY A 175 15.65 6.30 4.46
C GLY A 175 14.67 7.45 4.73
N ARG A 176 13.78 7.34 5.74
CA ARG A 176 12.76 8.38 6.02
C ARG A 176 13.28 9.58 6.82
N GLY A 177 14.52 9.55 7.26
CA GLY A 177 15.17 10.66 7.93
C GLY A 177 14.77 10.91 9.38
N PRO A 178 15.52 11.79 10.09
CA PRO A 178 15.37 11.98 11.53
C PRO A 178 14.11 12.76 11.93
N CYS A 179 13.49 13.50 11.03
CA CYS A 179 12.35 14.36 11.32
C CYS A 179 11.15 13.56 11.84
N VAL A 180 10.71 12.53 11.08
CA VAL A 180 9.59 11.67 11.49
C VAL A 180 9.94 10.90 12.75
N ILE A 181 11.14 10.29 12.79
CA ILE A 181 11.58 9.49 13.93
C ILE A 181 11.55 10.33 15.22
N LYS A 182 12.15 11.52 15.19
CA LYS A 182 12.18 12.41 16.35
C LYS A 182 10.78 12.83 16.81
N ALA A 183 9.90 13.18 15.87
CA ALA A 183 8.53 13.59 16.20
C ALA A 183 7.75 12.44 16.86
N VAL A 184 7.83 11.24 16.29
CA VAL A 184 7.11 10.06 16.78
C VAL A 184 7.70 9.57 18.11
N ASP A 185 9.02 9.46 18.23
CA ASP A 185 9.67 9.05 19.47
C ASP A 185 9.33 10.01 20.61
N THR A 186 9.34 11.33 20.36
CA THR A 186 8.95 12.33 21.34
C THR A 186 7.52 12.13 21.79
N TYR A 187 6.60 11.90 20.85
CA TYR A 187 5.20 11.61 21.17
C TYR A 187 5.05 10.31 21.99
N LEU A 188 5.70 9.23 21.57
CA LEU A 188 5.60 7.93 22.26
C LEU A 188 6.20 7.95 23.66
N LEU A 189 7.32 8.65 23.85
CA LEU A 189 8.06 8.66 25.13
C LEU A 189 7.50 9.67 26.13
N SER A 190 6.94 10.78 25.67
CA SER A 190 6.54 11.88 26.55
C SER A 190 5.09 12.37 26.37
N GLY A 191 4.35 11.83 25.40
CA GLY A 191 3.02 12.34 25.02
C GLY A 191 3.04 13.72 24.36
N THR A 192 4.24 14.25 24.03
CA THR A 192 4.36 15.59 23.45
C THR A 192 4.07 15.54 21.95
N MET A 193 3.01 16.23 21.55
CA MET A 193 2.62 16.34 20.13
C MET A 193 3.63 17.20 19.36
N PRO A 194 3.94 16.84 18.10
CA PRO A 194 4.71 17.71 17.23
C PRO A 194 3.94 19.00 16.91
N LYS A 195 4.64 19.98 16.31
CA LYS A 195 3.98 21.18 15.83
C LYS A 195 2.85 20.82 14.85
N LYS A 196 1.68 21.45 15.01
CA LYS A 196 0.53 21.22 14.12
C LYS A 196 0.91 21.52 12.66
N GLY A 197 0.58 20.58 11.76
CA GLY A 197 0.91 20.68 10.33
C GLY A 197 2.40 20.42 10.04
N LEU A 198 3.09 19.68 10.92
CA LEU A 198 4.48 19.31 10.64
C LEU A 198 4.54 18.43 9.39
N THR A 199 5.33 18.89 8.41
CA THR A 199 5.70 18.11 7.22
C THR A 199 7.19 17.78 7.31
N CYS A 200 7.50 16.51 7.17
CA CYS A 200 8.85 15.98 7.12
C CYS A 200 9.17 15.55 5.69
N HIS A 201 10.40 15.75 5.28
CA HIS A 201 10.90 15.38 3.96
C HIS A 201 12.04 14.36 4.09
N GLY A 202 12.35 13.62 3.03
CA GLY A 202 13.54 12.78 2.96
C GLY A 202 14.79 13.63 3.15
N THR A 203 15.84 13.02 3.67
CA THR A 203 17.17 13.63 3.61
C THR A 203 17.59 13.65 2.16
N GLU A 204 17.82 14.84 1.62
CA GLU A 204 18.58 15.02 0.39
C GLU A 204 19.99 14.48 0.57
#